data_39ab727b038142237e580550e1fce577
#
_entry.id   39ab727b038142237e580550e1fce577
#
_cell.length_a   1.000
_cell.length_b   1.000
_cell.length_c   1.000
_cell.angle_alpha   90.00
_cell.angle_beta   90.00
_cell.angle_gamma   90.00
#
_symmetry.space_group_name_H-M   'P 1'
#
loop_
_entity.id
_entity.type
_entity.pdbx_description
1 polymer ?
#
loop_
_entity_poly.entity_id
_entity_poly.type
_entity_poly.pdbx_seq_one_letter_code
_entity_poly.pdbx_strand_id
1 'polypeptide(L)'
;MALAAPAVRADDPCLGDDEKKSALAQSSALAKAEQAGRPAALFVAYMKVAANDCIDRYDKNAMGNAKANMPKLGRDLAKTAETKGALYSAEPVRADGQTSAFQYFEAIGDHPEANRVLTKAVQAKPDDLHLFEAAWNIDNGRYGPVDPNTGSRQPYISPPVFRQELTKVASANADRLMKAEEKDAKGLTGNIGELGKASLQSIEKLRSASLWMKFLPGGDKPAKDRAEQRGDTIMKRPDPTFTQGQAMMYYEFSGSPKANDMASQIKKKGEESQRTMEKAGEGMKKSFSQKSEAEQIQFDKKKADLEKELGF
;
A
#
# COMPACT_ATOMS: atom_id res chain seq x y z
N MET A 1 -31.81 27.11 55.63
CA MET A 1 -30.74 27.02 54.61
C MET A 1 -31.29 26.28 53.41
N ALA A 2 -31.66 26.98 52.35
CA ALA A 2 -32.09 26.37 51.11
C ALA A 2 -30.86 25.94 50.32
N LEU A 3 -30.70 24.63 50.12
CA LEU A 3 -29.69 24.09 49.21
C LEU A 3 -30.09 24.49 47.77
N ALA A 4 -29.31 25.42 47.18
CA ALA A 4 -29.46 25.77 45.79
C ALA A 4 -29.17 24.50 44.94
N ALA A 5 -30.17 24.08 44.15
CA ALA A 5 -29.96 23.04 43.15
C ALA A 5 -28.86 23.53 42.19
N PRO A 6 -27.93 22.65 41.79
CA PRO A 6 -26.91 23.04 40.80
C PRO A 6 -27.57 23.51 39.52
N ALA A 7 -27.21 24.72 39.06
CA ALA A 7 -27.71 25.25 37.79
C ALA A 7 -27.35 24.26 36.68
N VAL A 8 -28.35 23.74 36.01
CA VAL A 8 -28.20 22.92 34.82
C VAL A 8 -27.60 23.84 33.74
N ARG A 9 -26.38 23.57 33.30
CA ARG A 9 -25.76 24.29 32.19
C ARG A 9 -26.61 24.09 30.94
N ALA A 10 -27.00 25.18 30.28
CA ALA A 10 -27.81 25.18 29.06
C ALA A 10 -27.17 24.42 27.88
N ASP A 11 -25.88 24.07 27.98
CA ASP A 11 -25.08 23.39 26.95
C ASP A 11 -24.75 21.93 27.27
N ASP A 12 -25.55 21.27 28.10
CA ASP A 12 -25.33 19.85 28.37
C ASP A 12 -25.79 19.00 27.16
N PRO A 13 -24.89 18.34 26.44
CA PRO A 13 -25.20 17.62 25.20
C PRO A 13 -26.18 16.44 25.40
N CYS A 14 -26.40 16.03 26.65
CA CYS A 14 -27.30 14.93 26.95
C CYS A 14 -28.75 15.34 27.31
N LEU A 15 -29.10 16.62 27.16
CA LEU A 15 -30.45 17.11 27.50
C LEU A 15 -31.48 17.00 26.36
N GLY A 16 -31.03 16.75 25.12
CA GLY A 16 -31.90 16.62 23.96
C GLY A 16 -32.78 15.36 24.00
N ASP A 17 -33.97 15.45 23.43
CA ASP A 17 -34.90 14.30 23.34
C ASP A 17 -34.32 13.16 22.49
N ASP A 18 -33.52 13.48 21.48
CA ASP A 18 -32.89 12.48 20.61
C ASP A 18 -31.77 11.74 21.30
N GLU A 19 -30.95 12.44 22.10
CA GLU A 19 -29.91 11.85 22.95
C GLU A 19 -30.50 10.93 24.00
N LYS A 20 -31.59 11.34 24.64
CA LYS A 20 -32.32 10.52 25.59
C LYS A 20 -32.92 9.27 24.93
N LYS A 21 -33.58 9.40 23.78
CA LYS A 21 -34.11 8.25 23.03
C LYS A 21 -32.99 7.29 22.61
N SER A 22 -31.86 7.82 22.12
CA SER A 22 -30.70 7.04 21.73
C SER A 22 -30.14 6.26 22.93
N ALA A 23 -29.95 6.91 24.08
CA ALA A 23 -29.43 6.28 25.30
C ALA A 23 -30.35 5.14 25.77
N LEU A 24 -31.67 5.38 25.86
CA LEU A 24 -32.63 4.36 26.27
C LEU A 24 -32.76 3.21 25.28
N ALA A 25 -32.66 3.48 23.98
CA ALA A 25 -32.65 2.44 22.96
C ALA A 25 -31.42 1.53 23.08
N GLN A 26 -30.24 2.09 23.36
CA GLN A 26 -29.01 1.32 23.55
C GLN A 26 -29.04 0.49 24.83
N SER A 27 -29.59 1.02 25.93
CA SER A 27 -29.81 0.26 27.18
C SER A 27 -30.78 -0.92 26.92
N SER A 28 -31.88 -0.68 26.19
CA SER A 28 -32.83 -1.74 25.83
C SER A 28 -32.17 -2.80 24.93
N ALA A 29 -31.33 -2.38 23.98
CA ALA A 29 -30.57 -3.29 23.11
C ALA A 29 -29.58 -4.14 23.91
N LEU A 30 -28.92 -3.56 24.92
CA LEU A 30 -28.06 -4.31 25.84
C LEU A 30 -28.83 -5.39 26.60
N ALA A 31 -29.95 -5.04 27.22
CA ALA A 31 -30.79 -6.00 27.95
C ALA A 31 -31.26 -7.18 27.04
N LYS A 32 -31.61 -6.89 25.80
CA LYS A 32 -31.96 -7.93 24.81
C LYS A 32 -30.74 -8.80 24.44
N ALA A 33 -29.55 -8.22 24.32
CA ALA A 33 -28.33 -8.96 24.02
C ALA A 33 -27.91 -9.87 25.20
N GLU A 34 -28.09 -9.42 26.44
CA GLU A 34 -27.90 -10.22 27.64
C GLU A 34 -28.82 -11.44 27.68
N GLN A 35 -30.12 -11.24 27.38
CA GLN A 35 -31.09 -12.33 27.28
C GLN A 35 -30.78 -13.33 26.16
N ALA A 36 -30.31 -12.83 25.02
CA ALA A 36 -29.98 -13.67 23.88
C ALA A 36 -28.74 -14.55 24.08
N GLY A 37 -27.86 -14.23 25.04
CA GLY A 37 -26.70 -15.03 25.42
C GLY A 37 -25.66 -15.22 24.31
N ARG A 38 -25.62 -14.36 23.27
CA ARG A 38 -24.63 -14.41 22.17
C ARG A 38 -23.43 -13.52 22.52
N PRO A 39 -22.25 -14.10 22.84
CA PRO A 39 -21.14 -13.33 23.41
C PRO A 39 -20.65 -12.17 22.52
N ALA A 40 -20.54 -12.36 21.20
CA ALA A 40 -20.10 -11.31 20.29
C ALA A 40 -21.12 -10.17 20.15
N ALA A 41 -22.41 -10.51 20.08
CA ALA A 41 -23.49 -9.50 20.03
C ALA A 41 -23.58 -8.73 21.35
N LEU A 42 -23.41 -9.41 22.47
CA LEU A 42 -23.36 -8.81 23.81
C LEU A 42 -22.17 -7.85 23.94
N PHE A 43 -20.99 -8.25 23.44
CA PHE A 43 -19.82 -7.38 23.44
C PHE A 43 -20.04 -6.10 22.64
N VAL A 44 -20.62 -6.20 21.43
CA VAL A 44 -20.99 -5.02 20.63
C VAL A 44 -22.00 -4.12 21.33
N ALA A 45 -22.98 -4.70 22.06
CA ALA A 45 -23.92 -3.94 22.86
C ALA A 45 -23.22 -3.18 24.00
N TYR A 46 -22.31 -3.83 24.72
CA TYR A 46 -21.48 -3.17 25.72
C TYR A 46 -20.64 -2.03 25.14
N MET A 47 -19.99 -2.23 23.98
CA MET A 47 -19.23 -1.17 23.32
C MET A 47 -20.09 0.07 23.01
N LYS A 48 -21.29 -0.13 22.48
CA LYS A 48 -22.22 0.98 22.18
C LYS A 48 -22.62 1.73 23.42
N VAL A 49 -22.93 1.02 24.51
CA VAL A 49 -23.27 1.61 25.80
C VAL A 49 -22.09 2.38 26.37
N ALA A 50 -20.89 1.79 26.36
CA ALA A 50 -19.69 2.42 26.91
C ALA A 50 -19.23 3.65 26.12
N ALA A 51 -19.56 3.73 24.82
CA ALA A 51 -19.24 4.86 23.95
C ALA A 51 -20.24 6.01 24.00
N ASN A 52 -21.35 5.86 24.70
CA ASN A 52 -22.41 6.88 24.77
C ASN A 52 -22.45 7.48 26.19
N ASP A 53 -21.78 8.61 26.36
CA ASP A 53 -21.66 9.30 27.66
C ASP A 53 -23.02 9.69 28.26
N CYS A 54 -24.06 9.82 27.44
CA CYS A 54 -25.41 10.16 27.90
C CYS A 54 -26.13 9.01 28.62
N ILE A 55 -25.70 7.76 28.47
CA ILE A 55 -26.32 6.61 29.12
C ILE A 55 -26.15 6.68 30.64
N ASP A 56 -25.02 7.15 31.15
CA ASP A 56 -24.79 7.27 32.59
C ASP A 56 -25.87 8.15 33.27
N ARG A 57 -26.45 9.08 32.54
CA ARG A 57 -27.52 9.94 33.03
C ARG A 57 -28.88 9.25 33.09
N TYR A 58 -29.20 8.43 32.08
CA TYR A 58 -30.52 7.83 31.93
C TYR A 58 -30.61 6.38 32.42
N ASP A 59 -29.50 5.67 32.42
CA ASP A 59 -29.40 4.27 32.89
C ASP A 59 -27.99 3.95 33.40
N LYS A 60 -27.76 4.33 34.68
CA LYS A 60 -26.47 4.07 35.34
C LYS A 60 -26.16 2.58 35.48
N ASN A 61 -27.19 1.72 35.53
CA ASN A 61 -26.98 0.28 35.66
C ASN A 61 -26.44 -0.29 34.32
N ALA A 62 -26.98 0.12 33.16
CA ALA A 62 -26.48 -0.30 31.87
C ALA A 62 -25.03 0.15 31.67
N MET A 63 -24.70 1.39 32.02
CA MET A 63 -23.31 1.91 31.92
C MET A 63 -22.38 1.14 32.87
N GLY A 64 -22.80 0.92 34.15
CA GLY A 64 -22.03 0.16 35.13
C GLY A 64 -21.76 -1.27 34.67
N ASN A 65 -22.78 -1.96 34.14
CA ASN A 65 -22.64 -3.32 33.58
C ASN A 65 -21.66 -3.34 32.40
N ALA A 66 -21.78 -2.39 31.48
CA ALA A 66 -20.89 -2.31 30.31
C ALA A 66 -19.43 -2.12 30.77
N LYS A 67 -19.16 -1.15 31.64
CA LYS A 67 -17.81 -0.87 32.14
C LYS A 67 -17.19 -2.06 32.91
N ALA A 68 -18.00 -2.80 33.69
CA ALA A 68 -17.53 -3.93 34.48
C ALA A 68 -17.28 -5.20 33.62
N ASN A 69 -18.15 -5.50 32.65
CA ASN A 69 -18.16 -6.80 31.98
C ASN A 69 -17.48 -6.78 30.59
N MET A 70 -17.48 -5.64 29.88
CA MET A 70 -16.88 -5.53 28.56
C MET A 70 -15.40 -5.96 28.51
N PRO A 71 -14.52 -5.54 29.45
CA PRO A 71 -13.11 -5.93 29.39
C PRO A 71 -12.90 -7.44 29.55
N LYS A 72 -13.65 -8.10 30.42
CA LYS A 72 -13.57 -9.56 30.62
C LYS A 72 -14.05 -10.30 29.36
N LEU A 73 -15.25 -9.96 28.91
CA LEU A 73 -15.84 -10.59 27.73
C LEU A 73 -14.97 -10.38 26.48
N GLY A 74 -14.41 -9.17 26.31
CA GLY A 74 -13.51 -8.86 25.21
C GLY A 74 -12.23 -9.72 25.21
N ARG A 75 -11.62 -9.93 26.40
CA ARG A 75 -10.46 -10.83 26.54
C ARG A 75 -10.80 -12.28 26.21
N ASP A 76 -11.97 -12.78 26.64
CA ASP A 76 -12.40 -14.16 26.38
C ASP A 76 -12.67 -14.39 24.89
N LEU A 77 -13.30 -13.41 24.22
CA LEU A 77 -13.52 -13.42 22.78
C LEU A 77 -12.21 -13.32 21.99
N ALA A 78 -11.30 -12.44 22.41
CA ALA A 78 -9.97 -12.31 21.81
C ALA A 78 -9.18 -13.62 21.87
N LYS A 79 -9.14 -14.28 23.04
CA LYS A 79 -8.49 -15.59 23.21
C LYS A 79 -9.12 -16.66 22.30
N THR A 80 -10.44 -16.65 22.20
CA THR A 80 -11.17 -17.57 21.33
C THR A 80 -10.82 -17.33 19.84
N ALA A 81 -10.77 -16.07 19.41
CA ALA A 81 -10.37 -15.68 18.07
C ALA A 81 -8.91 -16.07 17.76
N GLU A 82 -8.00 -15.83 18.72
CA GLU A 82 -6.58 -16.21 18.62
C GLU A 82 -6.41 -17.73 18.46
N THR A 83 -7.13 -18.52 19.25
CA THR A 83 -7.10 -20.00 19.16
C THR A 83 -7.57 -20.49 17.79
N LYS A 84 -8.52 -19.78 17.16
CA LYS A 84 -9.00 -20.06 15.80
C LYS A 84 -8.06 -19.53 14.71
N GLY A 85 -6.96 -18.86 15.05
CA GLY A 85 -6.04 -18.26 14.10
C GLY A 85 -6.51 -16.93 13.51
N ALA A 86 -7.61 -16.35 13.98
CA ALA A 86 -8.11 -15.04 13.57
C ALA A 86 -7.33 -13.94 14.31
N LEU A 87 -6.05 -13.75 13.95
CA LEU A 87 -5.14 -12.87 14.68
C LEU A 87 -5.42 -11.39 14.39
N TYR A 88 -5.52 -11.02 13.12
CA TYR A 88 -5.68 -9.63 12.68
C TYR A 88 -6.72 -9.52 11.56
N SER A 89 -7.50 -8.45 11.61
CA SER A 89 -8.35 -7.94 10.54
C SER A 89 -8.42 -6.43 10.66
N ALA A 90 -8.51 -5.71 9.56
CA ALA A 90 -8.81 -4.28 9.53
C ALA A 90 -10.31 -3.99 9.77
N GLU A 91 -11.16 -5.02 9.67
CA GLU A 91 -12.60 -4.89 9.86
C GLU A 91 -12.94 -4.56 11.31
N PRO A 92 -13.97 -3.73 11.56
CA PRO A 92 -14.41 -3.40 12.90
C PRO A 92 -14.98 -4.62 13.64
N VAL A 93 -15.16 -4.48 14.96
CA VAL A 93 -15.81 -5.51 15.77
C VAL A 93 -17.23 -5.78 15.28
N ARG A 94 -17.58 -7.07 15.11
CA ARG A 94 -18.84 -7.54 14.53
C ARG A 94 -19.63 -8.40 15.50
N ALA A 95 -20.96 -8.26 15.47
CA ALA A 95 -21.88 -9.02 16.30
C ALA A 95 -22.03 -10.50 15.93
N ASP A 96 -21.58 -10.88 14.70
CA ASP A 96 -21.58 -12.26 14.21
C ASP A 96 -20.40 -13.10 14.72
N GLY A 97 -19.47 -12.47 15.44
CA GLY A 97 -18.27 -13.13 15.99
C GLY A 97 -17.13 -13.31 14.98
N GLN A 98 -17.24 -12.78 13.77
CA GLN A 98 -16.16 -12.76 12.78
C GLN A 98 -15.22 -11.58 13.04
N THR A 99 -14.66 -11.51 14.24
CA THR A 99 -13.79 -10.44 14.70
C THR A 99 -12.44 -11.02 15.10
N SER A 100 -11.35 -10.36 14.74
CA SER A 100 -10.00 -10.81 15.09
C SER A 100 -9.67 -10.56 16.57
N ALA A 101 -8.69 -11.30 17.06
CA ALA A 101 -8.20 -11.12 18.44
C ALA A 101 -7.68 -9.69 18.66
N PHE A 102 -6.96 -9.16 17.68
CA PHE A 102 -6.48 -7.77 17.69
C PHE A 102 -7.61 -6.77 17.93
N GLN A 103 -8.72 -6.86 17.17
CA GLN A 103 -9.84 -5.93 17.29
C GLN A 103 -10.54 -6.00 18.65
N TYR A 104 -10.67 -7.17 19.24
CA TYR A 104 -11.22 -7.30 20.60
C TYR A 104 -10.33 -6.65 21.65
N PHE A 105 -8.99 -6.86 21.59
CA PHE A 105 -8.05 -6.22 22.51
C PHE A 105 -8.02 -4.70 22.34
N GLU A 106 -8.05 -4.19 21.12
CA GLU A 106 -8.13 -2.74 20.85
C GLU A 106 -9.41 -2.15 21.44
N ALA A 107 -10.55 -2.81 21.23
CA ALA A 107 -11.84 -2.32 21.70
C ALA A 107 -11.93 -2.19 23.23
N ILE A 108 -11.18 -2.99 23.97
CA ILE A 108 -11.11 -2.90 25.44
C ILE A 108 -9.92 -2.08 25.95
N GLY A 109 -9.10 -1.49 25.04
CA GLY A 109 -7.92 -0.71 25.39
C GLY A 109 -6.74 -1.55 25.91
N ASP A 110 -6.74 -2.87 25.70
CA ASP A 110 -5.63 -3.76 26.09
C ASP A 110 -4.55 -3.76 25.00
N HIS A 111 -3.94 -2.58 24.81
CA HIS A 111 -2.95 -2.36 23.74
C HIS A 111 -1.71 -3.27 23.83
N PRO A 112 -1.19 -3.66 25.02
CA PRO A 112 -0.10 -4.63 25.10
C PRO A 112 -0.45 -5.97 24.46
N GLU A 113 -1.64 -6.50 24.74
CA GLU A 113 -2.11 -7.77 24.15
C GLU A 113 -2.44 -7.62 22.66
N ALA A 114 -3.02 -6.49 22.26
CA ALA A 114 -3.22 -6.17 20.85
C ALA A 114 -1.89 -6.16 20.07
N ASN A 115 -0.85 -5.53 20.61
CA ASN A 115 0.50 -5.52 20.00
C ASN A 115 1.09 -6.94 19.94
N ARG A 116 0.94 -7.74 20.99
CA ARG A 116 1.41 -9.13 21.00
C ARG A 116 0.79 -9.95 19.88
N VAL A 117 -0.53 -9.87 19.74
CA VAL A 117 -1.26 -10.61 18.69
C VAL A 117 -0.91 -10.09 17.30
N LEU A 118 -0.76 -8.80 17.14
CA LEU A 118 -0.38 -8.20 15.87
C LEU A 118 1.04 -8.61 15.45
N THR A 119 1.99 -8.63 16.40
CA THR A 119 3.35 -9.16 16.16
C THR A 119 3.28 -10.61 15.69
N LYS A 120 2.47 -11.45 16.34
CA LYS A 120 2.26 -12.84 15.95
C LYS A 120 1.65 -12.96 14.53
N ALA A 121 0.72 -12.08 14.17
CA ALA A 121 0.14 -12.03 12.84
C ALA A 121 1.18 -11.69 11.77
N VAL A 122 2.02 -10.68 12.00
CA VAL A 122 3.11 -10.28 11.10
C VAL A 122 4.15 -11.40 10.97
N GLN A 123 4.51 -12.07 12.07
CA GLN A 123 5.45 -13.20 12.04
C GLN A 123 4.88 -14.42 11.30
N ALA A 124 3.58 -14.65 11.37
CA ALA A 124 2.91 -15.73 10.62
C ALA A 124 2.80 -15.43 9.12
N LYS A 125 2.81 -14.16 8.72
CA LYS A 125 2.75 -13.71 7.32
C LYS A 125 3.82 -12.66 7.06
N PRO A 126 5.11 -13.03 7.14
CA PRO A 126 6.20 -12.06 7.10
C PRO A 126 6.30 -11.31 5.76
N ASP A 127 5.76 -11.86 4.68
CA ASP A 127 5.79 -11.26 3.34
C ASP A 127 4.59 -10.34 3.05
N ASP A 128 3.61 -10.26 3.95
CA ASP A 128 2.42 -9.41 3.82
C ASP A 128 2.77 -7.96 4.20
N LEU A 129 3.16 -7.17 3.21
CA LEU A 129 3.53 -5.76 3.39
C LEU A 129 2.36 -4.94 3.93
N HIS A 130 1.13 -5.19 3.51
CA HIS A 130 -0.03 -4.43 3.99
C HIS A 130 -0.30 -4.67 5.48
N LEU A 131 -0.22 -5.93 5.91
CA LEU A 131 -0.30 -6.27 7.32
C LEU A 131 0.84 -5.62 8.12
N PHE A 132 2.05 -5.62 7.56
CA PHE A 132 3.19 -4.97 8.17
C PHE A 132 3.01 -3.45 8.29
N GLU A 133 2.57 -2.78 7.24
CA GLU A 133 2.28 -1.34 7.23
C GLU A 133 1.19 -0.99 8.26
N ALA A 134 0.13 -1.79 8.35
CA ALA A 134 -0.88 -1.63 9.37
C ALA A 134 -0.28 -1.74 10.78
N ALA A 135 0.58 -2.75 11.02
CA ALA A 135 1.27 -2.93 12.29
C ALA A 135 2.23 -1.77 12.61
N TRP A 136 2.93 -1.26 11.61
CA TRP A 136 3.85 -0.14 11.77
C TRP A 136 3.13 1.16 12.15
N ASN A 137 1.95 1.37 11.60
CA ASN A 137 1.18 2.60 11.78
C ASN A 137 0.17 2.53 12.93
N ILE A 138 0.13 1.44 13.69
CA ILE A 138 -0.92 1.16 14.65
C ILE A 138 -1.02 2.19 15.79
N ASP A 139 0.08 2.87 16.14
CA ASP A 139 0.09 3.88 17.20
C ASP A 139 -0.62 5.19 16.79
N ASN A 140 -0.86 5.36 15.49
CA ASN A 140 -1.56 6.54 15.00
C ASN A 140 -3.04 6.49 15.43
N GLY A 141 -3.47 7.47 16.23
CA GLY A 141 -4.84 7.56 16.72
C GLY A 141 -5.17 6.70 17.94
N ARG A 142 -4.21 5.94 18.48
CA ARG A 142 -4.38 5.28 19.78
C ARG A 142 -4.25 6.26 20.93
N TYR A 143 -5.07 6.05 21.96
CA TYR A 143 -5.03 6.84 23.16
C TYR A 143 -4.89 5.93 24.37
N GLY A 144 -4.05 6.36 25.31
CA GLY A 144 -3.91 5.76 26.62
C GLY A 144 -5.15 6.03 27.49
N PRO A 145 -5.11 5.58 28.76
CA PRO A 145 -6.17 5.84 29.71
C PRO A 145 -6.37 7.35 29.94
N VAL A 146 -7.57 7.72 30.39
CA VAL A 146 -7.87 9.09 30.79
C VAL A 146 -7.06 9.41 32.04
N ASP A 147 -6.33 10.52 32.03
CA ASP A 147 -5.68 11.06 33.22
C ASP A 147 -6.78 11.54 34.20
N PRO A 148 -6.87 10.97 35.43
CA PRO A 148 -7.92 11.30 36.38
C PRO A 148 -7.86 12.76 36.87
N ASN A 149 -6.69 13.41 36.77
CA ASN A 149 -6.51 14.79 37.24
C ASN A 149 -6.87 15.83 36.19
N THR A 150 -6.61 15.53 34.91
CA THR A 150 -6.80 16.50 33.80
C THR A 150 -7.97 16.16 32.91
N GLY A 151 -8.53 14.96 33.01
CA GLY A 151 -9.57 14.45 32.09
C GLY A 151 -9.07 14.23 30.64
N SER A 152 -7.78 14.44 30.41
CA SER A 152 -7.19 14.31 29.07
C SER A 152 -6.70 12.88 28.81
N ARG A 153 -6.67 12.50 27.52
CA ARG A 153 -6.05 11.25 27.08
C ARG A 153 -4.73 11.58 26.37
N GLN A 154 -3.67 10.93 26.81
CA GLN A 154 -2.38 11.01 26.11
C GLN A 154 -2.34 10.01 24.96
N PRO A 155 -1.65 10.32 23.85
CA PRO A 155 -1.41 9.35 22.81
C PRO A 155 -0.73 8.10 23.39
N TYR A 156 -1.21 6.92 23.00
CA TYR A 156 -0.53 5.68 23.35
C TYR A 156 0.64 5.46 22.40
N ILE A 157 1.80 5.22 22.97
CA ILE A 157 3.02 4.88 22.23
C ILE A 157 3.37 3.44 22.56
N SER A 158 3.47 2.60 21.54
CA SER A 158 3.86 1.19 21.73
C SER A 158 5.25 1.06 22.33
N PRO A 159 5.45 0.06 23.21
CA PRO A 159 6.77 -0.19 23.77
C PRO A 159 7.85 -0.36 22.70
N PRO A 160 9.09 0.09 22.94
CA PRO A 160 10.19 -0.04 21.98
C PRO A 160 10.41 -1.47 21.46
N VAL A 161 10.14 -2.47 22.28
CA VAL A 161 10.23 -3.89 21.91
C VAL A 161 9.31 -4.25 20.74
N PHE A 162 8.13 -3.68 20.67
CA PHE A 162 7.21 -3.90 19.54
C PHE A 162 7.81 -3.39 18.24
N ARG A 163 8.33 -2.17 18.24
CA ARG A 163 9.01 -1.57 17.06
C ARG A 163 10.27 -2.35 16.68
N GLN A 164 11.02 -2.85 17.66
CA GLN A 164 12.20 -3.68 17.39
C GLN A 164 11.83 -4.98 16.67
N GLU A 165 10.77 -5.67 17.08
CA GLU A 165 10.30 -6.88 16.41
C GLU A 165 9.85 -6.61 14.97
N LEU A 166 9.12 -5.54 14.73
CA LEU A 166 8.76 -5.13 13.37
C LEU A 166 10.01 -4.79 12.52
N THR A 167 10.98 -4.07 13.10
CA THR A 167 12.24 -3.74 12.42
C THR A 167 13.00 -5.01 12.00
N LYS A 168 13.02 -6.06 12.84
CA LYS A 168 13.63 -7.35 12.47
C LYS A 168 12.95 -7.99 11.26
N VAL A 169 11.62 -7.96 11.20
CA VAL A 169 10.86 -8.49 10.05
C VAL A 169 11.17 -7.70 8.78
N ALA A 170 11.18 -6.37 8.86
CA ALA A 170 11.52 -5.51 7.72
C ALA A 170 12.94 -5.76 7.21
N SER A 171 13.93 -5.86 8.12
CA SER A 171 15.32 -6.16 7.77
C SER A 171 15.46 -7.52 7.10
N ALA A 172 14.86 -8.57 7.68
CA ALA A 172 14.92 -9.92 7.13
C ALA A 172 14.35 -10.00 5.69
N ASN A 173 13.23 -9.30 5.44
CA ASN A 173 12.63 -9.24 4.10
C ASN A 173 13.49 -8.44 3.11
N ALA A 174 13.98 -7.28 3.52
CA ALA A 174 14.87 -6.49 2.70
C ALA A 174 16.13 -7.30 2.31
N ASP A 175 16.77 -7.96 3.28
CA ASP A 175 17.97 -8.78 3.06
C ASP A 175 17.70 -9.97 2.13
N ARG A 176 16.56 -10.66 2.31
CA ARG A 176 16.14 -11.77 1.45
C ARG A 176 15.97 -11.31 0.00
N LEU A 177 15.30 -10.17 -0.21
CA LEU A 177 15.06 -9.61 -1.54
C LEU A 177 16.35 -9.12 -2.19
N MET A 178 17.25 -8.48 -1.43
CA MET A 178 18.57 -8.05 -1.91
C MET A 178 19.46 -9.23 -2.30
N LYS A 179 19.41 -10.35 -1.55
CA LYS A 179 20.12 -11.58 -1.92
C LYS A 179 19.53 -12.27 -3.15
N ALA A 180 18.20 -12.23 -3.29
CA ALA A 180 17.54 -12.76 -4.49
C ALA A 180 17.91 -11.93 -5.73
N GLU A 181 17.96 -10.60 -5.60
CA GLU A 181 18.43 -9.70 -6.65
C GLU A 181 19.84 -10.03 -7.13
N GLU A 182 20.76 -10.32 -6.23
CA GLU A 182 22.14 -10.68 -6.61
C GLU A 182 22.21 -11.93 -7.51
N LYS A 183 21.28 -12.86 -7.33
CA LYS A 183 21.18 -14.05 -8.22
C LYS A 183 20.67 -13.66 -9.60
N ASP A 184 19.61 -12.84 -9.63
CA ASP A 184 18.99 -12.40 -10.89
C ASP A 184 19.95 -11.50 -11.68
N ALA A 185 20.71 -10.65 -10.99
CA ALA A 185 21.69 -9.75 -11.59
C ALA A 185 22.85 -10.44 -12.33
N LYS A 186 23.11 -11.72 -12.08
CA LYS A 186 24.13 -12.49 -12.84
C LYS A 186 23.81 -12.54 -14.34
N GLY A 187 22.54 -12.55 -14.71
CA GLY A 187 22.11 -12.52 -16.11
C GLY A 187 22.31 -11.17 -16.81
N LEU A 188 22.62 -10.09 -16.06
CA LEU A 188 22.87 -8.76 -16.65
C LEU A 188 24.12 -8.73 -17.56
N THR A 189 25.05 -9.66 -17.37
CA THR A 189 26.24 -9.82 -18.20
C THR A 189 26.10 -10.93 -19.24
N GLY A 190 24.98 -11.65 -19.29
CA GLY A 190 24.64 -12.71 -20.22
C GLY A 190 24.35 -12.23 -21.64
N ASN A 191 23.72 -13.06 -22.47
CA ASN A 191 23.25 -12.65 -23.80
C ASN A 191 22.05 -11.67 -23.71
N ILE A 192 21.61 -11.10 -24.84
CA ILE A 192 20.55 -10.08 -24.88
C ILE A 192 19.22 -10.60 -24.31
N GLY A 193 18.87 -11.86 -24.59
CA GLY A 193 17.64 -12.48 -24.06
C GLY A 193 17.70 -12.66 -22.53
N GLU A 194 18.82 -13.08 -22.01
CA GLU A 194 19.07 -13.17 -20.57
C GLU A 194 19.08 -11.80 -19.89
N LEU A 195 19.70 -10.79 -20.52
CA LEU A 195 19.73 -9.43 -20.03
C LEU A 195 18.32 -8.88 -19.78
N GLY A 196 17.40 -9.02 -20.74
CA GLY A 196 16.04 -8.51 -20.62
C GLY A 196 15.30 -9.12 -19.42
N LYS A 197 15.34 -10.44 -19.29
CA LYS A 197 14.73 -11.16 -18.17
C LYS A 197 15.37 -10.81 -16.83
N ALA A 198 16.70 -10.82 -16.77
CA ALA A 198 17.45 -10.51 -15.56
C ALA A 198 17.21 -9.07 -15.09
N SER A 199 17.15 -8.11 -16.02
CA SER A 199 16.86 -6.71 -15.71
C SER A 199 15.49 -6.54 -15.05
N LEU A 200 14.44 -7.15 -15.60
CA LEU A 200 13.09 -7.07 -15.04
C LEU A 200 13.03 -7.72 -13.66
N GLN A 201 13.60 -8.90 -13.49
CA GLN A 201 13.60 -9.61 -12.21
C GLN A 201 14.41 -8.87 -11.14
N SER A 202 15.60 -8.39 -11.48
CA SER A 202 16.46 -7.64 -10.57
C SER A 202 15.80 -6.32 -10.13
N ILE A 203 15.27 -5.50 -11.04
CA ILE A 203 14.63 -4.22 -10.68
C ILE A 203 13.38 -4.43 -9.84
N GLU A 204 12.60 -5.49 -10.09
CA GLU A 204 11.44 -5.84 -9.26
C GLU A 204 11.86 -6.18 -7.82
N LYS A 205 12.94 -6.95 -7.65
CA LYS A 205 13.48 -7.26 -6.31
C LYS A 205 13.98 -6.01 -5.60
N LEU A 206 14.67 -5.09 -6.30
CA LEU A 206 15.13 -3.83 -5.73
C LEU A 206 13.97 -2.93 -5.31
N ARG A 207 12.93 -2.82 -6.13
CA ARG A 207 11.71 -2.08 -5.79
C ARG A 207 11.02 -2.67 -4.56
N SER A 208 10.87 -3.98 -4.54
CA SER A 208 10.28 -4.69 -3.41
C SER A 208 11.12 -4.53 -2.13
N ALA A 209 12.44 -4.63 -2.21
CA ALA A 209 13.33 -4.41 -1.08
C ALA A 209 13.23 -2.97 -0.55
N SER A 210 13.15 -1.98 -1.44
CA SER A 210 12.99 -0.56 -1.08
C SER A 210 11.73 -0.33 -0.24
N LEU A 211 10.62 -1.03 -0.51
CA LEU A 211 9.40 -0.90 0.28
C LEU A 211 9.62 -1.31 1.76
N TRP A 212 10.37 -2.38 2.00
CA TRP A 212 10.71 -2.81 3.35
C TRP A 212 11.77 -1.92 4.01
N MET A 213 12.74 -1.44 3.23
CA MET A 213 13.82 -0.58 3.73
C MET A 213 13.34 0.79 4.22
N LYS A 214 12.18 1.29 3.76
CA LYS A 214 11.59 2.53 4.26
C LYS A 214 11.35 2.51 5.77
N PHE A 215 11.21 1.35 6.38
CA PHE A 215 10.99 1.15 7.80
C PHE A 215 12.29 0.95 8.60
N LEU A 216 13.43 0.99 7.92
CA LEU A 216 14.76 0.80 8.53
C LEU A 216 15.51 2.13 8.68
N PRO A 217 16.43 2.22 9.66
CA PRO A 217 17.37 3.32 9.71
C PRO A 217 18.15 3.43 8.40
N GLY A 218 18.21 4.62 7.81
CA GLY A 218 18.88 4.84 6.52
C GLY A 218 17.98 4.69 5.29
N GLY A 219 16.74 4.22 5.47
CA GLY A 219 15.74 4.15 4.41
C GLY A 219 16.13 3.25 3.23
N ASP A 220 15.60 3.56 2.05
CA ASP A 220 15.75 2.75 0.84
C ASP A 220 17.04 3.04 0.03
N LYS A 221 17.92 3.87 0.57
CA LYS A 221 19.20 4.23 -0.08
C LYS A 221 20.01 3.03 -0.56
N PRO A 222 20.20 1.93 0.21
CA PRO A 222 20.97 0.78 -0.27
C PRO A 222 20.39 0.12 -1.53
N ALA A 223 19.07 0.05 -1.67
CA ALA A 223 18.44 -0.49 -2.87
C ALA A 223 18.61 0.45 -4.07
N LYS A 224 18.53 1.75 -3.86
CA LYS A 224 18.76 2.78 -4.88
C LYS A 224 20.21 2.82 -5.36
N ASP A 225 21.16 2.82 -4.45
CA ASP A 225 22.61 2.77 -4.77
C ASP A 225 22.94 1.52 -5.60
N ARG A 226 22.37 0.36 -5.23
CA ARG A 226 22.55 -0.87 -5.99
C ARG A 226 21.90 -0.78 -7.38
N ALA A 227 20.74 -0.17 -7.51
CA ALA A 227 20.12 0.06 -8.81
C ALA A 227 21.02 0.90 -9.72
N GLU A 228 21.57 2.00 -9.23
CA GLU A 228 22.50 2.80 -10.03
C GLU A 228 23.71 1.99 -10.50
N GLN A 229 24.30 1.17 -9.61
CA GLN A 229 25.42 0.27 -9.97
C GLN A 229 25.04 -0.75 -11.06
N ARG A 230 23.79 -1.27 -11.04
CA ARG A 230 23.29 -2.18 -12.08
C ARG A 230 23.12 -1.46 -13.41
N GLY A 231 22.57 -0.25 -13.41
CA GLY A 231 22.51 0.62 -14.58
C GLY A 231 23.90 0.84 -15.19
N ASP A 232 24.88 1.19 -14.38
CA ASP A 232 26.28 1.36 -14.80
C ASP A 232 26.89 0.07 -15.38
N THR A 233 26.54 -1.09 -14.81
CA THR A 233 26.99 -2.40 -15.32
C THR A 233 26.42 -2.68 -16.71
N ILE A 234 25.16 -2.40 -16.92
CA ILE A 234 24.48 -2.59 -18.21
C ILE A 234 25.08 -1.65 -19.27
N MET A 235 25.36 -0.41 -18.92
CA MET A 235 25.92 0.59 -19.85
C MET A 235 27.34 0.31 -20.33
N LYS A 236 28.09 -0.56 -19.63
CA LYS A 236 29.42 -1.01 -20.09
C LYS A 236 29.35 -2.03 -21.23
N ARG A 237 28.20 -2.48 -21.63
CA ARG A 237 28.02 -3.46 -22.71
C ARG A 237 28.16 -2.82 -24.09
N PRO A 238 28.63 -3.58 -25.09
CA PRO A 238 28.91 -3.04 -26.43
C PRO A 238 27.67 -2.73 -27.27
N ASP A 239 26.46 -3.17 -26.88
CA ASP A 239 25.21 -2.92 -27.64
C ASP A 239 24.40 -1.77 -27.00
N PRO A 240 24.55 -0.53 -27.49
CA PRO A 240 23.93 0.63 -26.85
C PRO A 240 22.41 0.72 -27.09
N THR A 241 21.86 0.08 -28.10
CA THR A 241 20.45 0.29 -28.48
C THR A 241 19.50 -0.40 -27.51
N PHE A 242 19.81 -1.65 -27.14
CA PHE A 242 18.99 -2.42 -26.21
C PHE A 242 19.33 -2.10 -24.74
N THR A 243 20.61 -1.87 -24.46
CA THR A 243 21.09 -1.66 -23.08
C THR A 243 20.64 -0.32 -22.50
N GLN A 244 20.46 0.73 -23.31
CA GLN A 244 20.02 2.03 -22.82
C GLN A 244 18.64 1.98 -22.15
N GLY A 245 17.66 1.29 -22.76
CA GLY A 245 16.33 1.12 -22.18
C GLY A 245 16.35 0.35 -20.85
N GLN A 246 17.17 -0.70 -20.78
CA GLN A 246 17.32 -1.49 -19.55
C GLN A 246 18.00 -0.67 -18.43
N ALA A 247 19.09 0.04 -18.72
CA ALA A 247 19.80 0.87 -17.77
C ALA A 247 18.93 2.02 -17.24
N MET A 248 18.09 2.61 -18.10
CA MET A 248 17.18 3.69 -17.75
C MET A 248 16.23 3.30 -16.61
N MET A 249 15.65 2.08 -16.62
CA MET A 249 14.78 1.60 -15.56
C MET A 249 15.46 1.62 -14.17
N TYR A 250 16.76 1.32 -14.13
CA TYR A 250 17.53 1.34 -12.89
C TYR A 250 17.86 2.77 -12.43
N TYR A 251 18.21 3.66 -13.37
CA TYR A 251 18.50 5.06 -13.05
C TYR A 251 17.22 5.81 -12.61
N GLU A 252 16.09 5.54 -13.24
CA GLU A 252 14.79 6.08 -12.81
C GLU A 252 14.45 5.66 -11.38
N PHE A 253 14.58 4.37 -11.08
CA PHE A 253 14.31 3.87 -9.73
C PHE A 253 15.28 4.42 -8.71
N SER A 254 16.57 4.54 -9.03
CA SER A 254 17.55 5.12 -8.12
C SER A 254 17.38 6.62 -7.90
N GLY A 255 16.68 7.32 -8.81
CA GLY A 255 16.61 8.78 -8.84
C GLY A 255 17.89 9.43 -9.34
N SER A 256 18.76 8.69 -10.05
CA SER A 256 20.01 9.20 -10.61
C SER A 256 19.76 10.23 -11.71
N PRO A 257 20.49 11.35 -11.78
CA PRO A 257 20.41 12.31 -12.89
C PRO A 257 20.72 11.69 -14.25
N LYS A 258 21.45 10.55 -14.29
CA LYS A 258 21.71 9.78 -15.51
C LYS A 258 20.43 9.34 -16.24
N ALA A 259 19.30 9.21 -15.53
CA ALA A 259 18.01 8.92 -16.15
C ALA A 259 17.58 10.01 -17.16
N ASN A 260 17.68 11.27 -16.74
CA ASN A 260 17.30 12.41 -17.60
C ASN A 260 18.24 12.56 -18.80
N ASP A 261 19.53 12.36 -18.58
CA ASP A 261 20.52 12.42 -19.66
C ASP A 261 20.26 11.33 -20.70
N MET A 262 19.96 10.12 -20.24
CA MET A 262 19.65 8.99 -21.11
C MET A 262 18.33 9.16 -21.86
N ALA A 263 17.28 9.64 -21.20
CA ALA A 263 16.01 9.95 -21.84
C ALA A 263 16.19 10.97 -22.96
N SER A 264 17.00 12.00 -22.73
CA SER A 264 17.34 13.01 -23.72
C SER A 264 18.09 12.42 -24.93
N GLN A 265 19.03 11.51 -24.68
CA GLN A 265 19.78 10.83 -25.74
C GLN A 265 18.89 9.89 -26.57
N ILE A 266 18.00 9.13 -25.93
CA ILE A 266 17.04 8.22 -26.60
C ILE A 266 16.11 9.04 -27.49
N LYS A 267 15.56 10.15 -26.97
CA LYS A 267 14.69 11.05 -27.74
C LYS A 267 15.40 11.60 -28.97
N LYS A 268 16.62 12.11 -28.79
CA LYS A 268 17.43 12.64 -29.89
C LYS A 268 17.69 11.60 -30.98
N LYS A 269 18.06 10.37 -30.60
CA LYS A 269 18.26 9.26 -31.55
C LYS A 269 16.96 8.87 -32.27
N GLY A 270 15.82 8.88 -31.55
CA GLY A 270 14.51 8.65 -32.14
C GLY A 270 14.17 9.68 -33.23
N GLU A 271 14.38 10.96 -32.97
CA GLU A 271 14.17 12.05 -33.89
C GLU A 271 15.11 11.96 -35.13
N GLU A 272 16.38 11.60 -34.92
CA GLU A 272 17.34 11.37 -35.99
C GLU A 272 16.95 10.17 -36.87
N SER A 273 16.50 9.08 -36.27
CA SER A 273 16.00 7.89 -36.97
C SER A 273 14.76 8.22 -37.83
N GLN A 274 13.81 8.96 -37.24
CA GLN A 274 12.62 9.40 -37.95
C GLN A 274 12.95 10.27 -39.14
N ARG A 275 13.82 11.27 -39.00
CA ARG A 275 14.31 12.12 -40.10
C ARG A 275 14.99 11.30 -41.20
N THR A 276 15.74 10.26 -40.83
CA THR A 276 16.40 9.37 -41.78
C THR A 276 15.39 8.53 -42.54
N MET A 277 14.35 8.01 -41.89
CA MET A 277 13.25 7.28 -42.52
C MET A 277 12.44 8.17 -43.48
N GLU A 278 12.16 9.41 -43.06
CA GLU A 278 11.46 10.40 -43.92
C GLU A 278 12.24 10.69 -45.17
N LYS A 279 13.55 10.96 -45.08
CA LYS A 279 14.44 11.17 -46.24
C LYS A 279 14.51 9.94 -47.14
N ALA A 280 14.60 8.73 -46.56
CA ALA A 280 14.57 7.49 -47.33
C ALA A 280 13.23 7.31 -48.08
N GLY A 281 12.11 7.61 -47.41
CA GLY A 281 10.77 7.58 -47.99
C GLY A 281 10.61 8.59 -49.13
N GLU A 282 11.12 9.81 -48.99
CA GLU A 282 11.15 10.80 -50.07
C GLU A 282 12.03 10.35 -51.25
N GLY A 283 13.18 9.75 -50.96
CA GLY A 283 14.05 9.17 -51.98
C GLY A 283 13.36 8.07 -52.78
N MET A 284 12.66 7.16 -52.07
CA MET A 284 11.86 6.12 -52.75
C MET A 284 10.74 6.71 -53.63
N LYS A 285 9.98 7.68 -53.11
CA LYS A 285 8.93 8.35 -53.89
C LYS A 285 9.48 8.98 -55.16
N LYS A 286 10.62 9.69 -55.09
CA LYS A 286 11.29 10.27 -56.26
C LYS A 286 11.74 9.21 -57.25
N SER A 287 12.30 8.09 -56.79
CA SER A 287 12.74 7.02 -57.68
C SER A 287 11.57 6.32 -58.37
N PHE A 288 10.43 6.12 -57.69
CA PHE A 288 9.21 5.58 -58.28
C PHE A 288 8.61 6.54 -59.32
N SER A 289 8.55 7.85 -59.02
CA SER A 289 8.08 8.86 -59.96
C SER A 289 8.91 8.89 -61.23
N GLN A 290 10.24 8.92 -61.09
CA GLN A 290 11.16 8.93 -62.23
C GLN A 290 11.05 7.65 -63.11
N LYS A 291 10.86 6.48 -62.44
CA LYS A 291 10.67 5.23 -63.17
C LYS A 291 9.35 5.21 -63.93
N SER A 292 8.27 5.68 -63.31
CA SER A 292 6.96 5.81 -63.93
C SER A 292 6.98 6.77 -65.16
N GLU A 293 7.63 7.93 -65.02
CA GLU A 293 7.81 8.88 -66.12
C GLU A 293 8.64 8.28 -67.26
N ALA A 294 9.71 7.56 -66.96
CA ALA A 294 10.52 6.90 -67.98
C ALA A 294 9.75 5.80 -68.76
N GLU A 295 8.93 5.01 -67.99
CA GLU A 295 8.05 4.00 -68.63
C GLU A 295 6.97 4.63 -69.51
N GLN A 296 6.40 5.75 -69.06
CA GLN A 296 5.43 6.50 -69.92
C GLN A 296 6.05 7.04 -71.16
N ILE A 297 7.23 7.64 -71.10
CA ILE A 297 7.96 8.14 -72.28
C ILE A 297 8.27 7.00 -73.25
N GLN A 298 8.67 5.81 -72.77
CA GLN A 298 8.90 4.65 -73.61
C GLN A 298 7.62 4.14 -74.23
N PHE A 299 6.50 4.15 -73.54
CA PHE A 299 5.21 3.76 -74.08
C PHE A 299 4.74 4.70 -75.15
N ASP A 300 4.82 6.02 -74.97
CA ASP A 300 4.43 7.04 -75.90
C ASP A 300 5.28 6.99 -77.11
N LYS A 301 6.59 6.71 -77.00
CA LYS A 301 7.49 6.52 -78.11
C LYS A 301 7.13 5.28 -78.94
N LYS A 302 6.87 4.14 -78.29
CA LYS A 302 6.41 2.92 -79.00
C LYS A 302 5.07 3.10 -79.68
N LYS A 303 4.15 3.86 -79.09
CA LYS A 303 2.87 4.18 -79.69
C LYS A 303 3.02 5.02 -80.92
N ALA A 304 3.86 6.07 -80.91
CA ALA A 304 4.18 6.92 -82.08
C ALA A 304 4.86 6.15 -83.24
N ASP A 305 5.76 5.22 -82.90
CA ASP A 305 6.41 4.37 -83.89
C ASP A 305 5.39 3.41 -84.54
N LEU A 306 4.47 2.82 -83.75
CA LEU A 306 3.37 2.00 -84.33
C LEU A 306 2.36 2.77 -85.13
N GLU A 307 1.98 3.98 -84.78
CA GLU A 307 1.12 4.87 -85.56
C GLU A 307 1.77 5.22 -86.94
N LYS A 308 3.08 5.42 -86.92
CA LYS A 308 3.85 5.69 -88.12
C LYS A 308 3.97 4.48 -89.10
N GLU A 309 4.10 3.25 -88.51
CA GLU A 309 4.10 1.99 -89.26
C GLU A 309 2.72 1.65 -89.87
N LEU A 310 1.63 2.02 -89.20
CA LEU A 310 0.26 1.76 -89.60
C LEU A 310 -0.31 2.83 -90.54
N GLY A 311 0.44 3.89 -90.84
CA GLY A 311 0.06 4.91 -91.84
C GLY A 311 -1.00 5.91 -91.37
N PHE A 312 -1.10 6.15 -90.02
CA PHE A 312 -1.94 7.20 -89.47
C PHE A 312 -1.18 8.50 -89.31
#